data_590d79805e65f538996242eff77613e0
#
_entry.id   590d79805e65f538996242eff77613e0
#
_cell.length_a   1.000
_cell.length_b   1.000
_cell.length_c   1.000
_cell.angle_alpha   90.00
_cell.angle_beta   90.00
_cell.angle_gamma   90.00
#
_symmetry.space_group_name_H-M   'P 1'
#
loop_
_entity.id
_entity.type
_entity.pdbx_description
1 polymer ?
#
loop_
_entity_poly.entity_id
_entity_poly.type
_entity_poly.pdbx_seq_one_letter_code
_entity_poly.pdbx_strand_id
1 'polypeptide(L)'
;VYAIEPFATTGRGIVVDRGASHIYRVVSVRRIPKDSNLNALLEELWKRYRGLPFSERWLHREGFSLYELEKLVRSGRIYHYPRLVEASGGYVSQFEDTVVVSENGCLPLVHVLELQL
;
A
#
# COMPACT_ATOMS: atom_id res chain seq x y z
N VAL A 1 -13.90 -3.92 -14.04
CA VAL A 1 -12.91 -4.68 -13.25
C VAL A 1 -13.02 -4.22 -11.81
N TYR A 2 -13.05 -5.16 -10.86
CA TYR A 2 -13.15 -4.88 -9.43
C TYR A 2 -12.13 -5.71 -8.67
N ALA A 3 -11.54 -5.13 -7.61
CA ALA A 3 -10.91 -5.88 -6.55
C ALA A 3 -11.97 -6.27 -5.53
N ILE A 4 -11.97 -7.52 -5.10
CA ILE A 4 -12.87 -8.03 -4.06
C ILE A 4 -11.98 -8.43 -2.90
N GLU A 5 -12.16 -7.75 -1.76
CA GLU A 5 -11.30 -7.89 -0.58
C GLU A 5 -12.14 -8.21 0.67
N PRO A 6 -12.68 -9.43 0.80
CA PRO A 6 -13.41 -9.82 1.99
C PRO A 6 -12.48 -9.94 3.20
N PHE A 7 -12.93 -9.43 4.33
CA PHE A 7 -12.30 -9.55 5.63
C PHE A 7 -13.19 -10.36 6.56
N ALA A 8 -12.63 -11.34 7.25
CA ALA A 8 -13.29 -12.04 8.33
C ALA A 8 -12.56 -11.79 9.65
N THR A 9 -13.30 -11.73 10.76
CA THR A 9 -12.69 -11.52 12.07
C THR A 9 -13.39 -12.31 13.17
N THR A 10 -12.64 -12.67 14.21
CA THR A 10 -13.16 -13.18 15.47
C THR A 10 -13.58 -12.06 16.44
N GLY A 11 -13.32 -10.79 16.07
CA GLY A 11 -13.64 -9.62 16.86
C GLY A 11 -15.00 -9.00 16.51
N ARG A 12 -15.12 -7.70 16.75
CA ARG A 12 -16.39 -6.94 16.58
C ARG A 12 -16.64 -6.46 15.13
N GLY A 13 -15.68 -6.66 14.24
CA GLY A 13 -15.77 -6.20 12.85
C GLY A 13 -15.56 -4.69 12.67
N ILE A 14 -14.98 -4.02 13.66
CA ILE A 14 -14.68 -2.58 13.61
C ILE A 14 -13.19 -2.40 13.44
N VAL A 15 -12.80 -1.61 12.45
CA VAL A 15 -11.40 -1.29 12.13
C VAL A 15 -11.03 0.08 12.66
N VAL A 16 -9.84 0.21 13.24
CA VAL A 16 -9.26 1.47 13.71
C VAL A 16 -7.82 1.60 13.23
N ASP A 17 -7.38 2.84 13.02
CA ASP A 17 -6.00 3.16 12.70
C ASP A 17 -5.12 3.00 13.96
N ARG A 18 -4.04 2.24 13.85
CA ARG A 18 -3.07 2.01 14.93
C ARG A 18 -1.64 2.22 14.43
N GLY A 19 -1.29 3.49 14.25
CA GLY A 19 0.06 3.87 13.82
C GLY A 19 0.34 3.59 12.35
N ALA A 20 1.60 3.67 11.98
CA ALA A 20 2.07 3.54 10.62
C ALA A 20 2.18 2.07 10.18
N SER A 21 1.90 1.81 8.91
CA SER A 21 2.19 0.53 8.26
C SER A 21 3.61 0.54 7.67
N HIS A 22 3.91 -0.37 6.77
CA HIS A 22 5.14 -0.40 5.96
C HIS A 22 4.86 -0.14 4.49
N ILE A 23 3.72 0.52 4.19
CA ILE A 23 3.24 0.77 2.84
C ILE A 23 3.13 2.27 2.58
N TYR A 24 3.63 2.68 1.43
CA TYR A 24 3.71 4.08 1.01
C TYR A 24 3.22 4.23 -0.43
N ARG A 25 2.89 5.44 -0.84
CA ARG A 25 2.70 5.81 -2.25
C ARG A 25 3.13 7.24 -2.51
N VAL A 26 3.62 7.53 -3.71
CA VAL A 26 3.86 8.91 -4.15
C VAL A 26 2.52 9.59 -4.44
N VAL A 27 2.27 10.73 -3.81
CA VAL A 27 1.05 11.54 -4.01
C VAL A 27 1.34 12.87 -4.68
N SER A 28 2.60 13.31 -4.69
CA SER A 28 3.01 14.54 -5.35
C SER A 28 4.46 14.48 -5.80
N VAL A 29 4.72 14.86 -7.04
CA VAL A 29 6.07 14.99 -7.61
C VAL A 29 6.61 16.45 -7.56
N ARG A 30 5.92 17.33 -6.86
CA ARG A 30 6.35 18.72 -6.73
C ARG A 30 7.70 18.80 -6.02
N ARG A 31 8.68 19.45 -6.62
CA ARG A 31 10.04 19.57 -6.08
C ARG A 31 10.06 20.21 -4.70
N ILE A 32 11.00 19.77 -3.88
CA ILE A 32 11.32 20.32 -2.57
C ILE A 32 12.43 21.35 -2.78
N PRO A 33 12.22 22.63 -2.39
CA PRO A 33 13.25 23.64 -2.55
C PRO A 33 14.53 23.28 -1.79
N LYS A 34 15.68 23.50 -2.44
CA LYS A 34 17.03 23.36 -1.84
C LYS A 34 17.39 21.95 -1.31
N ASP A 35 16.69 20.91 -1.73
CA ASP A 35 17.03 19.54 -1.35
C ASP A 35 17.11 18.63 -2.59
N SER A 36 18.31 18.58 -3.19
CA SER A 36 18.56 17.81 -4.40
C SER A 36 18.45 16.30 -4.16
N ASN A 37 18.85 15.81 -2.99
CA ASN A 37 18.85 14.39 -2.67
C ASN A 37 17.41 13.86 -2.52
N LEU A 38 16.56 14.59 -1.79
CA LEU A 38 15.15 14.21 -1.68
C LEU A 38 14.43 14.32 -3.03
N ASN A 39 14.78 15.29 -3.87
CA ASN A 39 14.20 15.37 -5.21
C ASN A 39 14.62 14.20 -6.09
N ALA A 40 15.89 13.78 -6.05
CA ALA A 40 16.36 12.61 -6.79
C ALA A 40 15.65 11.33 -6.32
N LEU A 41 15.52 11.13 -5.00
CA LEU A 41 14.76 10.01 -4.45
C LEU A 41 13.30 10.03 -4.89
N LEU A 42 12.64 11.18 -4.82
CA LEU A 42 11.24 11.35 -5.24
C LEU A 42 11.04 11.02 -6.73
N GLU A 43 11.95 11.49 -7.58
CA GLU A 43 11.94 11.20 -9.02
C GLU A 43 12.12 9.69 -9.29
N GLU A 44 13.04 9.03 -8.56
CA GLU A 44 13.26 7.59 -8.69
C GLU A 44 12.05 6.78 -8.23
N LEU A 45 11.44 7.11 -7.10
CA LEU A 45 10.23 6.47 -6.61
C LEU A 45 9.06 6.65 -7.59
N TRP A 46 8.92 7.85 -8.15
CA TRP A 46 7.89 8.12 -9.16
C TRP A 46 8.13 7.31 -10.43
N LYS A 47 9.37 7.21 -10.89
CA LYS A 47 9.73 6.43 -12.07
C LYS A 47 9.37 4.95 -11.91
N ARG A 48 9.60 4.38 -10.74
CA ARG A 48 9.37 2.96 -10.44
C ARG A 48 7.91 2.63 -10.18
N TYR A 49 7.30 3.38 -9.28
CA TYR A 49 6.00 3.03 -8.73
C TYR A 49 4.85 3.93 -9.22
N ARG A 50 5.17 5.09 -9.83
CA ARG A 50 4.19 6.10 -10.19
C ARG A 50 3.37 6.51 -8.95
N GLY A 51 2.06 6.33 -8.96
CA GLY A 51 1.18 6.52 -7.81
C GLY A 51 0.72 5.21 -7.16
N LEU A 52 1.31 4.07 -7.53
CA LEU A 52 0.98 2.77 -6.96
C LEU A 52 1.61 2.61 -5.56
N PRO A 53 0.98 1.84 -4.67
CA PRO A 53 1.57 1.50 -3.37
C PRO A 53 2.87 0.70 -3.51
N PHE A 54 3.80 0.93 -2.58
CA PHE A 54 5.05 0.16 -2.47
C PHE A 54 5.42 -0.08 -1.01
N SER A 55 6.20 -1.13 -0.76
CA SER A 55 6.64 -1.51 0.57
C SER A 55 8.03 -0.94 0.88
N GLU A 56 8.24 -0.44 2.11
CA GLU A 56 9.57 -0.01 2.57
C GLU A 56 10.62 -1.13 2.48
N ARG A 57 10.22 -2.39 2.63
CA ARG A 57 11.11 -3.55 2.49
C ARG A 57 11.75 -3.64 1.11
N TRP A 58 11.04 -3.23 0.06
CA TRP A 58 11.60 -3.18 -1.29
C TRP A 58 12.69 -2.13 -1.38
N LEU A 59 12.45 -0.95 -0.79
CA LEU A 59 13.41 0.15 -0.76
C LEU A 59 14.65 -0.23 0.05
N HIS A 60 14.46 -0.86 1.20
CA HIS A 60 15.57 -1.31 2.06
C HIS A 60 16.49 -2.30 1.33
N ARG A 61 15.94 -3.26 0.58
CA ARG A 61 16.72 -4.21 -0.24
C ARG A 61 17.56 -3.53 -1.31
N GLU A 62 17.15 -2.37 -1.78
CA GLU A 62 17.80 -1.58 -2.82
C GLU A 62 18.74 -0.51 -2.23
N GLY A 63 18.92 -0.48 -0.92
CA GLY A 63 19.83 0.43 -0.23
C GLY A 63 19.30 1.85 -0.03
N PHE A 64 18.00 2.08 -0.21
CA PHE A 64 17.39 3.39 0.06
C PHE A 64 17.31 3.68 1.57
N SER A 65 17.50 4.95 1.90
CA SER A 65 17.44 5.42 3.29
C SER A 65 15.98 5.64 3.74
N LEU A 66 15.58 4.92 4.79
CA LEU A 66 14.26 5.13 5.41
C LEU A 66 14.13 6.54 6.02
N TYR A 67 15.23 7.14 6.45
CA TYR A 67 15.24 8.51 6.96
C TYR A 67 14.85 9.53 5.89
N GLU A 68 15.32 9.35 4.65
CA GLU A 68 14.95 10.20 3.52
C GLU A 68 13.47 9.98 3.12
N LEU A 69 13.00 8.73 3.18
CA LEU A 69 11.59 8.40 2.95
C LEU A 69 10.68 9.11 3.95
N GLU A 70 11.03 9.12 5.24
CA GLU A 70 10.28 9.85 6.27
C GLU A 70 10.24 11.37 6.00
N LYS A 71 11.34 11.96 5.52
CA LYS A 71 11.36 13.37 5.11
C LYS A 71 10.38 13.64 3.96
N LEU A 72 10.30 12.73 2.98
CA LEU A 72 9.34 12.84 1.89
C LEU A 72 7.89 12.74 2.40
N VAL A 73 7.63 11.89 3.39
CA VAL A 73 6.32 11.81 4.05
C VAL A 73 5.99 13.13 4.75
N ARG A 74 6.89 13.66 5.58
CA ARG A 74 6.71 14.95 6.28
C ARG A 74 6.53 16.12 5.33
N SER A 75 7.12 16.06 4.16
CA SER A 75 6.98 17.10 3.11
C SER A 75 5.66 16.99 2.33
N GLY A 76 4.83 15.97 2.58
CA GLY A 76 3.57 15.72 1.87
C GLY A 76 3.74 15.22 0.42
N ARG A 77 4.90 14.67 0.07
CA ARG A 77 5.15 14.08 -1.27
C ARG A 77 4.79 12.61 -1.31
N ILE A 78 4.90 11.96 -0.17
CA ILE A 78 4.58 10.54 -0.01
C ILE A 78 3.49 10.42 1.06
N TYR A 79 2.48 9.63 0.75
CA TYR A 79 1.48 9.18 1.71
C TYR A 79 1.95 7.88 2.36
N HIS A 80 1.87 7.84 3.69
CA HIS A 80 2.15 6.67 4.50
C HIS A 80 0.82 6.06 4.95
N TYR A 81 0.53 4.85 4.54
CA TYR A 81 -0.71 4.19 4.91
C TYR A 81 -0.73 3.88 6.41
N PRO A 82 -1.87 4.08 7.09
CA PRO A 82 -2.03 3.63 8.46
C PRO A 82 -2.08 2.10 8.54
N ARG A 83 -1.71 1.56 9.68
CA ARG A 83 -1.94 0.15 10.01
C ARG A 83 -3.37 0.01 10.55
N LEU A 84 -4.17 -0.76 9.84
CA LEU A 84 -5.54 -1.07 10.23
C LEU A 84 -5.56 -2.26 11.20
N VAL A 85 -6.25 -2.10 12.33
CA VAL A 85 -6.33 -3.12 13.38
C VAL A 85 -7.78 -3.29 13.80
N GLU A 86 -8.21 -4.52 14.09
CA GLU A 86 -9.52 -4.80 14.66
C GLU A 86 -9.62 -4.21 16.08
N ALA A 87 -10.68 -3.43 16.33
CA ALA A 87 -10.80 -2.57 17.52
C ALA A 87 -10.81 -3.33 18.85
N SER A 88 -11.33 -4.57 18.88
CA SER A 88 -11.39 -5.41 20.07
C SER A 88 -10.23 -6.39 20.22
N GLY A 89 -9.27 -6.37 19.28
CA GLY A 89 -8.09 -7.24 19.29
C GLY A 89 -8.35 -8.64 18.75
N GLY A 90 -9.44 -8.85 18.01
CA GLY A 90 -9.74 -10.10 17.31
C GLY A 90 -8.74 -10.37 16.18
N TYR A 91 -8.56 -11.63 15.84
CA TYR A 91 -7.81 -12.03 14.65
C TYR A 91 -8.58 -11.58 13.40
N VAL A 92 -7.82 -11.21 12.37
CA VAL A 92 -8.36 -10.83 11.06
C VAL A 92 -7.72 -11.69 10.00
N SER A 93 -8.53 -12.25 9.10
CA SER A 93 -8.09 -12.84 7.85
C SER A 93 -8.61 -12.02 6.68
N GLN A 94 -7.81 -11.93 5.63
CA GLN A 94 -8.15 -11.28 4.38
C GLN A 94 -7.94 -12.24 3.23
N PHE A 95 -8.81 -12.12 2.26
CA PHE A 95 -8.67 -12.72 0.95
C PHE A 95 -8.83 -11.62 -0.11
N GLU A 96 -8.17 -11.73 -1.24
CA GLU A 96 -8.29 -10.77 -2.32
C GLU A 96 -8.25 -11.46 -3.67
N ASP A 97 -9.13 -11.07 -4.58
CA ASP A 97 -9.05 -11.41 -6.00
C ASP A 97 -9.50 -10.23 -6.86
N THR A 98 -9.03 -10.21 -8.10
CA THR A 98 -9.45 -9.23 -9.10
C THR A 98 -10.36 -9.92 -10.10
N VAL A 99 -11.53 -9.34 -10.35
CA VAL A 99 -12.54 -9.93 -11.24
C VAL A 99 -12.98 -8.96 -12.32
N VAL A 100 -13.31 -9.49 -13.48
CA VAL A 100 -14.08 -8.81 -14.53
C VAL A 100 -15.53 -9.22 -14.44
N VAL A 101 -16.41 -8.26 -14.16
CA VAL A 101 -17.86 -8.50 -14.13
C VAL A 101 -18.41 -8.33 -15.54
N SER A 102 -19.24 -9.29 -15.98
CA SER A 102 -19.98 -9.29 -17.23
C SER A 102 -21.47 -9.58 -16.99
N GLU A 103 -22.29 -9.50 -18.02
CA GLU A 103 -23.72 -9.82 -17.95
C GLU A 103 -24.00 -11.27 -17.55
N ASN A 104 -23.09 -12.19 -17.87
CA ASN A 104 -23.23 -13.64 -17.65
C ASN A 104 -22.43 -14.16 -16.42
N GLY A 105 -21.91 -13.27 -15.55
CA GLY A 105 -21.16 -13.66 -14.38
C GLY A 105 -19.86 -12.90 -14.20
N CYS A 106 -18.89 -13.47 -13.50
CA CYS A 106 -17.57 -12.87 -13.32
C CYS A 106 -16.44 -13.82 -13.72
N LEU A 107 -15.36 -13.24 -14.24
CA LEU A 107 -14.12 -13.92 -14.56
C LEU A 107 -13.04 -13.47 -13.57
N PRO A 108 -12.53 -14.38 -12.70
CA PRO A 108 -11.38 -14.09 -11.85
C PRO A 108 -10.12 -13.94 -12.71
N LEU A 109 -9.28 -12.95 -12.39
CA LEU A 109 -8.04 -12.67 -13.13
C LEU A 109 -6.81 -13.26 -12.46
N VAL A 110 -6.83 -13.43 -11.13
CA VAL A 110 -5.67 -13.90 -10.34
C VAL A 110 -5.80 -15.36 -9.96
N HIS A 111 -7.02 -15.90 -9.88
CA HIS A 111 -7.30 -17.30 -9.52
C HIS A 111 -6.68 -17.74 -8.20
N VAL A 112 -6.74 -16.88 -7.18
CA VAL A 112 -6.08 -17.10 -5.88
C VAL A 112 -6.55 -18.41 -5.21
N LEU A 113 -7.82 -18.78 -5.37
CA LEU A 113 -8.36 -20.05 -4.84
C LEU A 113 -7.76 -21.29 -5.49
N GLU A 114 -7.29 -21.20 -6.73
CA GLU A 114 -6.69 -22.33 -7.44
C GLU A 114 -5.21 -22.54 -7.06
N LEU A 115 -4.56 -21.53 -6.47
CA LEU A 115 -3.15 -21.59 -6.05
C LEU A 115 -2.95 -22.26 -4.70
N GLN A 116 -4.02 -22.59 -3.97
CA GLN A 116 -3.97 -23.15 -2.61
C GLN A 116 -4.26 -24.66 -2.54
N LEU A 117 -4.42 -25.32 -3.67
CA LEU A 117 -4.61 -26.76 -3.78
C LEU A 117 -3.35 -27.44 -4.33
#